data_3dd95e73a66dd6522627b494ea090afd
#
_entry.id   3dd95e73a66dd6522627b494ea090afd
#
_cell.length_a   1.000
_cell.length_b   1.000
_cell.length_c   1.000
_cell.angle_alpha   90.00
_cell.angle_beta   90.00
_cell.angle_gamma   90.00
#
_symmetry.space_group_name_H-M   'P 1'
#
loop_
_entity.id
_entity.type
_entity.pdbx_description
1 polymer ?
#
loop_
_entity_poly.entity_id
_entity_poly.type
_entity_poly.pdbx_seq_one_letter_code
_entity_poly.pdbx_strand_id
1 'polypeptide(L)'
;MLCIVLVVLVAFFAVINLVPPKKNVENNPFLVNEGDLPMIAAHRGGGDNNPENTMLAFETAVVTIGVDIIESDLYLTKDGYLVYNHDDYIDETCNVNGDISLEAVEELCDDKANRHYIRDMTLEELRQYNFGYYFEDKNGERIYKDETDI
;
A
#
# COMPACT_ATOMS: atom_id res chain seq x y z
N MET A 1 5.47 47.58 -25.53
CA MET A 1 4.97 46.86 -24.33
C MET A 1 5.03 45.34 -24.50
N LEU A 2 4.51 44.78 -25.57
CA LEU A 2 4.52 43.32 -25.82
C LEU A 2 5.94 42.70 -25.85
N CYS A 3 6.91 43.35 -26.51
CA CYS A 3 8.30 42.86 -26.58
C CYS A 3 8.99 42.83 -25.22
N ILE A 4 8.70 43.79 -24.34
CA ILE A 4 9.27 43.82 -22.98
C ILE A 4 8.72 42.65 -22.14
N VAL A 5 7.42 42.38 -22.24
CA VAL A 5 6.79 41.27 -21.55
C VAL A 5 7.39 39.93 -22.03
N LEU A 6 7.58 39.79 -23.35
CA LEU A 6 8.19 38.55 -23.90
C LEU A 6 9.62 38.36 -23.42
N VAL A 7 10.44 39.42 -23.40
CA VAL A 7 11.84 39.36 -22.90
C VAL A 7 11.87 38.96 -21.41
N VAL A 8 10.96 39.52 -20.59
CA VAL A 8 10.87 39.19 -19.16
C VAL A 8 10.46 37.73 -18.97
N LEU A 9 9.50 37.24 -19.75
CA LEU A 9 9.08 35.82 -19.66
C LEU A 9 10.20 34.88 -20.09
N VAL A 10 10.91 35.18 -21.16
CA VAL A 10 12.06 34.36 -21.63
C VAL A 10 13.19 34.39 -20.59
N ALA A 11 13.51 35.54 -20.02
CA ALA A 11 14.53 35.66 -18.98
C ALA A 11 14.12 34.88 -17.71
N PHE A 12 12.86 34.99 -17.29
CA PHE A 12 12.33 34.24 -16.15
C PHE A 12 12.39 32.72 -16.39
N PHE A 13 12.00 32.25 -17.57
CA PHE A 13 12.07 30.85 -17.95
C PHE A 13 13.53 30.35 -18.01
N ALA A 14 14.43 31.17 -18.55
CA ALA A 14 15.87 30.85 -18.56
C ALA A 14 16.45 30.76 -17.14
N VAL A 15 16.11 31.69 -16.26
CA VAL A 15 16.59 31.65 -14.85
C VAL A 15 16.08 30.41 -14.12
N ILE A 16 14.80 30.05 -14.26
CA ILE A 16 14.25 28.83 -13.63
C ILE A 16 14.95 27.56 -14.13
N ASN A 17 15.28 27.51 -15.43
CA ASN A 17 15.96 26.34 -16.00
C ASN A 17 17.47 26.32 -15.76
N LEU A 18 18.10 27.45 -15.50
CA LEU A 18 19.53 27.57 -15.19
C LEU A 18 19.84 27.43 -13.69
N VAL A 19 18.85 27.65 -12.81
CA VAL A 19 19.03 27.38 -11.38
C VAL A 19 18.98 25.86 -11.17
N PRO A 20 20.08 25.20 -10.87
CA PRO A 20 20.06 23.77 -10.63
C PRO A 20 19.15 23.49 -9.43
N PRO A 21 18.34 22.43 -9.50
CA PRO A 21 17.55 22.01 -8.34
C PRO A 21 18.51 21.75 -7.18
N LYS A 22 18.08 22.11 -5.97
CA LYS A 22 18.86 21.84 -4.75
C LYS A 22 19.14 20.33 -4.71
N LYS A 23 20.39 19.94 -4.99
CA LYS A 23 20.74 18.54 -5.26
C LYS A 23 20.57 17.62 -4.06
N ASN A 24 20.62 18.17 -2.84
CA ASN A 24 20.56 17.34 -1.64
C ASN A 24 19.77 18.06 -0.55
N VAL A 25 18.80 17.38 0.01
CA VAL A 25 18.29 17.69 1.34
C VAL A 25 19.33 17.11 2.30
N GLU A 26 19.92 17.96 3.13
CA GLU A 26 20.86 17.54 4.17
C GLU A 26 20.16 16.48 5.04
N ASN A 27 20.80 15.34 5.26
CA ASN A 27 20.22 14.18 5.96
C ASN A 27 19.02 13.51 5.28
N ASN A 28 18.97 13.48 3.95
CA ASN A 28 17.95 12.70 3.24
C ASN A 28 18.20 11.19 3.46
N PRO A 29 17.30 10.46 4.15
CA PRO A 29 17.49 9.04 4.45
C PRO A 29 17.44 8.14 3.21
N PHE A 30 16.92 8.66 2.08
CA PHE A 30 16.86 7.92 0.81
C PHE A 30 18.08 8.14 -0.10
N LEU A 31 19.09 8.90 0.36
CA LEU A 31 20.34 9.05 -0.37
C LEU A 31 21.22 7.83 -0.13
N VAL A 32 21.40 7.05 -1.17
CA VAL A 32 22.36 5.94 -1.23
C VAL A 32 23.68 6.50 -1.77
N ASN A 33 24.80 6.28 -1.07
CA ASN A 33 26.12 6.72 -1.51
C ASN A 33 26.66 5.76 -2.58
N GLU A 34 27.70 6.22 -3.30
CA GLU A 34 28.39 5.37 -4.26
C GLU A 34 29.04 4.17 -3.53
N GLY A 35 28.66 2.96 -3.93
CA GLY A 35 29.13 1.70 -3.34
C GLY A 35 28.22 1.10 -2.28
N ASP A 36 27.19 1.80 -1.83
CA ASP A 36 26.16 1.23 -0.95
C ASP A 36 25.21 0.30 -1.76
N LEU A 37 24.61 -0.65 -1.07
CA LEU A 37 23.55 -1.47 -1.65
C LEU A 37 22.27 -0.63 -1.83
N PRO A 38 21.45 -0.91 -2.84
CA PRO A 38 20.15 -0.27 -2.98
C PRO A 38 19.26 -0.63 -1.78
N MET A 39 18.41 0.33 -1.36
CA MET A 39 17.40 0.10 -0.34
C MET A 39 16.35 -0.89 -0.84
N ILE A 40 15.88 -1.76 0.04
CA ILE A 40 14.83 -2.72 -0.23
C ILE A 40 13.53 -2.20 0.37
N ALA A 41 12.51 -2.07 -0.47
CA ALA A 41 11.16 -1.72 -0.04
C ALA A 41 10.24 -2.95 -0.12
N ALA A 42 9.57 -3.27 0.96
CA ALA A 42 8.56 -4.33 0.99
C ALA A 42 7.20 -3.75 0.56
N HIS A 43 6.80 -4.02 -0.66
CA HIS A 43 5.50 -3.63 -1.22
C HIS A 43 4.39 -4.35 -0.46
N ARG A 44 3.45 -3.59 0.12
CA ARG A 44 2.37 -4.07 1.01
C ARG A 44 2.87 -4.95 2.17
N GLY A 45 4.09 -4.67 2.66
CA GLY A 45 4.74 -5.49 3.67
C GLY A 45 5.38 -6.78 3.16
N GLY A 46 5.44 -6.99 1.84
CA GLY A 46 5.97 -8.22 1.23
C GLY A 46 4.91 -9.30 1.04
N GLY A 47 3.83 -8.95 0.35
CA GLY A 47 2.64 -9.77 0.12
C GLY A 47 2.86 -11.14 -0.52
N ASP A 48 4.02 -11.38 -1.15
CA ASP A 48 4.37 -12.72 -1.68
C ASP A 48 4.77 -13.72 -0.57
N ASN A 49 5.09 -13.25 0.63
CA ASN A 49 5.55 -14.07 1.74
C ASN A 49 4.51 -14.28 2.83
N ASN A 50 3.61 -13.31 2.98
CA ASN A 50 2.53 -13.31 3.97
C ASN A 50 1.34 -12.53 3.42
N PRO A 51 0.13 -12.65 4.01
CA PRO A 51 -1.01 -11.83 3.63
C PRO A 51 -0.65 -10.34 3.63
N GLU A 52 -0.88 -9.67 2.52
CA GLU A 52 -0.48 -8.28 2.33
C GLU A 52 -1.16 -7.33 3.32
N ASN A 53 -0.50 -6.20 3.62
CA ASN A 53 -1.00 -5.16 4.51
C ASN A 53 -1.34 -5.62 5.93
N THR A 54 -0.82 -6.77 6.38
CA THR A 54 -1.01 -7.30 7.74
C THR A 54 0.20 -7.02 8.63
N MET A 55 -0.02 -7.04 9.95
CA MET A 55 1.08 -6.94 10.92
C MET A 55 2.08 -8.08 10.76
N LEU A 56 1.62 -9.27 10.42
CA LEU A 56 2.48 -10.43 10.15
C LEU A 56 3.44 -10.17 8.99
N ALA A 57 2.94 -9.58 7.88
CA ALA A 57 3.77 -9.21 6.75
C ALA A 57 4.82 -8.16 7.15
N PHE A 58 4.41 -7.12 7.88
CA PHE A 58 5.30 -6.05 8.33
C PHE A 58 6.39 -6.55 9.29
N GLU A 59 6.03 -7.36 10.27
CA GLU A 59 7.00 -7.96 11.19
C GLU A 59 7.98 -8.88 10.47
N THR A 60 7.49 -9.71 9.56
CA THR A 60 8.35 -10.57 8.73
C THR A 60 9.32 -9.77 7.88
N ALA A 61 8.85 -8.73 7.23
CA ALA A 61 9.65 -7.85 6.39
C ALA A 61 10.79 -7.18 7.19
N VAL A 62 10.46 -6.63 8.37
CA VAL A 62 11.44 -5.91 9.20
C VAL A 62 12.35 -6.85 9.98
N VAL A 63 11.78 -7.83 10.68
CA VAL A 63 12.52 -8.62 11.67
C VAL A 63 13.24 -9.80 11.00
N THR A 64 12.60 -10.46 10.03
CA THR A 64 13.13 -11.68 9.41
C THR A 64 13.93 -11.38 8.16
N ILE A 65 13.43 -10.48 7.30
CA ILE A 65 14.07 -10.16 6.01
C ILE A 65 15.05 -8.99 6.17
N GLY A 66 14.73 -8.00 7.01
CA GLY A 66 15.56 -6.84 7.26
C GLY A 66 15.45 -5.80 6.15
N VAL A 67 14.23 -5.51 5.68
CA VAL A 67 13.99 -4.48 4.66
C VAL A 67 14.20 -3.07 5.24
N ASP A 68 14.55 -2.13 4.37
CA ASP A 68 14.79 -0.73 4.76
C ASP A 68 13.49 0.08 4.83
N ILE A 69 12.49 -0.29 4.05
CA ILE A 69 11.24 0.45 3.87
C ILE A 69 10.07 -0.53 3.84
N ILE A 70 8.98 -0.19 4.56
CA ILE A 70 7.66 -0.79 4.33
C ILE A 70 6.85 0.20 3.50
N GLU A 71 6.27 -0.28 2.44
CA GLU A 71 5.27 0.42 1.65
C GLU A 71 3.91 -0.21 1.95
N SER A 72 2.87 0.63 2.10
CA SER A 72 1.52 0.18 2.40
C SER A 72 0.48 1.28 2.13
N ASP A 73 -0.76 0.88 1.92
CA ASP A 73 -1.90 1.75 1.65
C ASP A 73 -2.76 1.92 2.90
N LEU A 74 -3.38 3.09 3.06
CA LEU A 74 -4.16 3.46 4.25
C LEU A 74 -5.54 3.97 3.87
N TYR A 75 -6.56 3.47 4.54
CA TYR A 75 -7.93 3.95 4.44
C TYR A 75 -8.51 4.30 5.80
N LEU A 76 -9.50 5.21 5.78
CA LEU A 76 -10.22 5.64 6.97
C LEU A 76 -11.55 4.88 7.06
N THR A 77 -11.80 4.25 8.20
CA THR A 77 -13.07 3.59 8.50
C THR A 77 -14.18 4.61 8.79
N LYS A 78 -15.43 4.17 8.77
CA LYS A 78 -16.62 4.97 9.09
C LYS A 78 -16.53 5.64 10.47
N ASP A 79 -15.93 4.97 11.44
CA ASP A 79 -15.76 5.44 12.82
C ASP A 79 -14.40 6.11 13.08
N GLY A 80 -13.60 6.38 12.01
CA GLY A 80 -12.42 7.24 12.05
C GLY A 80 -11.11 6.55 12.41
N TYR A 81 -11.00 5.23 12.28
CA TYR A 81 -9.74 4.51 12.42
C TYR A 81 -9.02 4.39 11.08
N LEU A 82 -7.69 4.47 11.12
CA LEU A 82 -6.85 4.16 9.97
C LEU A 82 -6.57 2.66 9.94
N VAL A 83 -6.76 2.05 8.76
CA VAL A 83 -6.50 0.65 8.51
C VAL A 83 -5.64 0.49 7.26
N TYR A 84 -4.82 -0.55 7.23
CA TYR A 84 -4.04 -0.93 6.07
C TYR A 84 -4.88 -1.82 5.15
N ASN A 85 -5.01 -1.44 3.88
CA ASN A 85 -5.59 -2.25 2.83
C ASN A 85 -5.22 -1.67 1.47
N HIS A 86 -5.05 -2.49 0.44
CA HIS A 86 -4.70 -1.99 -0.89
C HIS A 86 -5.87 -1.27 -1.58
N ASP A 87 -7.03 -1.89 -1.59
CA ASP A 87 -8.23 -1.30 -2.19
C ASP A 87 -9.08 -0.56 -1.15
N ASP A 88 -9.92 0.37 -1.59
CA ASP A 88 -10.84 1.10 -0.70
C ASP A 88 -12.09 0.29 -0.32
N TYR A 89 -12.11 -1.00 -0.64
CA TYR A 89 -13.19 -1.96 -0.38
C TYR A 89 -12.60 -3.32 -0.01
N ILE A 90 -13.45 -4.22 0.53
CA ILE A 90 -13.11 -5.61 0.78
C ILE A 90 -13.08 -6.37 -0.55
N ASP A 91 -11.98 -7.02 -0.84
CA ASP A 91 -11.71 -7.76 -2.07
C ASP A 91 -11.58 -9.27 -1.83
N GLU A 92 -11.07 -10.00 -2.82
CA GLU A 92 -10.84 -11.44 -2.77
C GLU A 92 -9.76 -11.89 -1.78
N THR A 93 -9.00 -10.97 -1.18
CA THR A 93 -7.96 -11.34 -0.20
C THR A 93 -8.52 -11.67 1.17
N CYS A 94 -9.79 -11.33 1.43
CA CYS A 94 -10.42 -11.56 2.73
C CYS A 94 -11.80 -12.23 2.62
N ASN A 95 -12.18 -12.93 3.68
CA ASN A 95 -13.48 -13.57 3.77
C ASN A 95 -14.01 -13.56 5.21
N VAL A 96 -15.33 -13.48 5.36
CA VAL A 96 -16.02 -13.65 6.64
C VAL A 96 -16.12 -15.15 6.93
N ASN A 97 -15.42 -15.62 7.94
CA ASN A 97 -15.49 -17.01 8.43
C ASN A 97 -15.27 -18.10 7.36
N GLY A 98 -14.74 -17.75 6.19
CA GLY A 98 -14.54 -18.68 5.10
C GLY A 98 -15.81 -19.22 4.42
N ASP A 99 -16.94 -18.55 4.61
CA ASP A 99 -18.25 -19.04 4.17
C ASP A 99 -18.58 -18.69 2.71
N ILE A 100 -17.78 -17.79 2.09
CA ILE A 100 -17.99 -17.35 0.71
C ILE A 100 -16.97 -18.06 -0.19
N SER A 101 -17.40 -18.61 -1.31
CA SER A 101 -16.48 -19.17 -2.30
C SER A 101 -15.68 -18.08 -3.00
N LEU A 102 -14.48 -18.40 -3.51
CA LEU A 102 -13.67 -17.47 -4.26
C LEU A 102 -14.44 -16.84 -5.44
N GLU A 103 -15.20 -17.65 -6.18
CA GLU A 103 -16.05 -17.17 -7.28
C GLU A 103 -17.09 -16.14 -6.82
N ALA A 104 -17.71 -16.32 -5.66
CA ALA A 104 -18.68 -15.38 -5.11
C ALA A 104 -17.99 -14.08 -4.62
N VAL A 105 -16.77 -14.16 -4.09
CA VAL A 105 -15.97 -12.97 -3.71
C VAL A 105 -15.56 -12.20 -4.95
N GLU A 106 -15.06 -12.86 -6.00
CA GLU A 106 -14.73 -12.23 -7.28
C GLU A 106 -15.97 -11.52 -7.89
N GLU A 107 -17.15 -12.15 -7.86
CA GLU A 107 -18.39 -11.53 -8.33
C GLU A 107 -18.76 -10.28 -7.52
N LEU A 108 -18.59 -10.31 -6.19
CA LEU A 108 -18.79 -9.15 -5.31
C LEU A 108 -17.80 -8.01 -5.60
N CYS A 109 -16.55 -8.34 -5.87
CA CYS A 109 -15.51 -7.35 -6.19
C CYS A 109 -15.74 -6.71 -7.56
N ASP A 110 -16.26 -7.44 -8.53
CA ASP A 110 -16.60 -6.92 -9.86
C ASP A 110 -17.87 -6.08 -9.87
N ASP A 111 -18.79 -6.30 -8.96
CA ASP A 111 -20.00 -5.49 -8.81
C ASP A 111 -19.72 -4.19 -8.04
N LYS A 112 -19.26 -3.17 -8.78
CA LYS A 112 -18.95 -1.84 -8.23
C LYS A 112 -20.12 -1.17 -7.49
N ALA A 113 -21.34 -1.59 -7.72
CA ALA A 113 -22.52 -1.04 -7.05
C ALA A 113 -22.73 -1.62 -5.65
N ASN A 114 -22.24 -2.84 -5.39
CA ASN A 114 -22.44 -3.57 -4.13
C ASN A 114 -21.12 -3.83 -3.37
N ARG A 115 -20.02 -3.15 -3.71
CA ARG A 115 -18.75 -3.26 -2.98
C ARG A 115 -18.90 -2.82 -1.53
N HIS A 116 -18.27 -3.55 -0.64
CA HIS A 116 -18.19 -3.23 0.77
C HIS A 116 -17.01 -2.27 0.99
N TYR A 117 -17.25 -0.96 0.88
CA TYR A 117 -16.22 0.05 1.04
C TYR A 117 -15.79 0.20 2.50
N ILE A 118 -14.49 0.29 2.74
CA ILE A 118 -13.89 0.48 4.07
C ILE A 118 -14.47 1.73 4.76
N ARG A 119 -14.67 2.83 4.02
CA ARG A 119 -15.25 4.08 4.54
C ARG A 119 -16.68 3.96 5.07
N ASP A 120 -17.40 2.91 4.68
CA ASP A 120 -18.78 2.66 5.08
C ASP A 120 -18.88 1.63 6.22
N MET A 121 -17.75 1.05 6.64
CA MET A 121 -17.61 0.02 7.68
C MET A 121 -16.90 0.58 8.92
N THR A 122 -17.33 0.15 10.09
CA THR A 122 -16.61 0.38 11.34
C THR A 122 -15.40 -0.57 11.48
N LEU A 123 -14.46 -0.24 12.35
CA LEU A 123 -13.33 -1.14 12.65
C LEU A 123 -13.81 -2.50 13.18
N GLU A 124 -14.88 -2.51 13.98
CA GLU A 124 -15.47 -3.74 14.52
C GLU A 124 -16.06 -4.63 13.42
N GLU A 125 -16.70 -4.04 12.40
CA GLU A 125 -17.21 -4.77 11.24
C GLU A 125 -16.06 -5.32 10.39
N LEU A 126 -14.97 -4.55 10.18
CA LEU A 126 -13.80 -5.00 9.45
C LEU A 126 -13.10 -6.18 10.14
N ARG A 127 -13.03 -6.18 11.47
CA ARG A 127 -12.44 -7.29 12.25
C ARG A 127 -13.17 -8.62 12.15
N GLN A 128 -14.35 -8.65 11.53
CA GLN A 128 -15.03 -9.92 11.23
C GLN A 128 -14.46 -10.63 10.01
N TYR A 129 -13.60 -9.95 9.21
CA TYR A 129 -13.00 -10.52 8.01
C TYR A 129 -11.63 -11.11 8.33
N ASN A 130 -11.33 -12.26 7.71
CA ASN A 130 -10.01 -12.86 7.71
C ASN A 130 -9.25 -12.39 6.46
N PHE A 131 -8.33 -11.46 6.63
CA PHE A 131 -7.52 -10.88 5.55
C PHE A 131 -6.42 -11.80 5.03
N GLY A 132 -6.20 -12.93 5.65
CA GLY A 132 -5.28 -13.99 5.19
C GLY A 132 -5.98 -15.19 4.55
N TYR A 133 -7.31 -15.17 4.42
CA TYR A 133 -8.07 -16.36 4.03
C TYR A 133 -7.65 -16.95 2.69
N TYR A 134 -7.43 -16.12 1.69
CA TYR A 134 -7.08 -16.54 0.33
C TYR A 134 -5.58 -16.55 0.05
N PHE A 135 -4.75 -16.17 1.03
CA PHE A 135 -3.31 -16.26 0.86
C PHE A 135 -2.87 -17.72 0.67
N GLU A 136 -2.15 -17.97 -0.40
CA GLU A 136 -1.57 -19.26 -0.69
C GLU A 136 -0.04 -19.21 -0.54
N ASP A 137 0.52 -20.19 0.15
CA ASP A 137 1.96 -20.33 0.22
C ASP A 137 2.54 -20.80 -1.14
N LYS A 138 3.85 -20.92 -1.23
CA LYS A 138 4.54 -21.41 -2.45
C LYS A 138 4.13 -22.80 -2.92
N ASN A 139 3.41 -23.56 -2.13
CA ASN A 139 2.88 -24.88 -2.46
C ASN A 139 1.40 -24.83 -2.87
N GLY A 140 0.77 -23.65 -2.83
CA GLY A 140 -0.65 -23.46 -3.06
C GLY A 140 -1.53 -23.84 -1.85
N GLU A 141 -0.95 -23.84 -0.65
CA GLU A 141 -1.69 -24.15 0.58
C GLU A 141 -2.16 -22.86 1.27
N ARG A 142 -3.43 -22.79 1.64
CA ARG A 142 -4.03 -21.65 2.39
C ARG A 142 -3.74 -21.81 3.88
N ILE A 143 -2.56 -21.35 4.28
CA ILE A 143 -2.04 -21.57 5.64
C ILE A 143 -2.69 -20.69 6.71
N TYR A 144 -3.37 -19.58 6.33
CA TYR A 144 -4.01 -18.64 7.25
C TYR A 144 -5.54 -18.66 7.20
N LYS A 145 -6.16 -19.65 6.53
CA LYS A 145 -7.61 -19.71 6.35
C LYS A 145 -8.41 -19.83 7.66
N ASP A 146 -7.80 -20.35 8.71
CA ASP A 146 -8.42 -20.56 10.02
C ASP A 146 -7.93 -19.54 11.08
N GLU A 147 -7.11 -18.55 10.68
CA GLU A 147 -6.59 -17.52 11.57
C GLU A 147 -7.58 -16.35 11.66
N THR A 148 -7.71 -15.78 12.86
CA THR A 148 -8.65 -14.68 13.14
C THR A 148 -7.98 -13.34 13.44
N ASP A 149 -6.65 -13.33 13.66
CA ASP A 149 -5.88 -12.16 14.12
C ASP A 149 -4.60 -11.97 13.27
N ILE A 150 -4.76 -11.85 11.96
CA ILE A 150 -3.66 -11.61 11.02
C ILE A 150 -3.39 -10.12 10.82
#